data_58189526874bedcd385e2d4b923b6aca
#
_entry.id   58189526874bedcd385e2d4b923b6aca
#
_cell.length_a   1.000
_cell.length_b   1.000
_cell.length_c   1.000
_cell.angle_alpha   90.00
_cell.angle_beta   90.00
_cell.angle_gamma   90.00
#
_symmetry.space_group_name_H-M   'P 1'
#
loop_
_entity.id
_entity.type
_entity.pdbx_description
1 polymer ?
#
loop_
_entity_poly.entity_id
_entity_poly.type
_entity_poly.pdbx_seq_one_letter_code
_entity_poly.pdbx_strand_id
1 'polypeptide(L)'
;LLTYLPANCDGAARRWDYRESPEDAANAAALSSLVPESSKQPYDMTDVIRSIVDYGEFVQVQELFAPSIVVGFACMDGESVGIVANQPLCEAGTLDVDASEKAGRFVQFCDAFNVPVVTLVDVPGYRPGTEQEQAGIIRRGAKLIWSYANATVPLVTVVLRKAYGGAYTVSYTHLRA
;
A
#
# COMPACT_ATOMS: atom_id res chain seq x y z
N LEU A 1 4.77 -6.75 15.22
CA LEU A 1 3.87 -5.65 14.85
C LEU A 1 4.07 -4.42 15.76
N LEU A 2 3.99 -4.57 17.08
CA LEU A 2 4.11 -3.43 18.02
C LEU A 2 5.47 -2.72 17.96
N THR A 3 6.49 -3.37 17.42
CA THR A 3 7.80 -2.75 17.22
C THR A 3 7.79 -1.62 16.20
N TYR A 4 6.88 -1.64 15.23
CA TYR A 4 6.74 -0.62 14.21
C TYR A 4 5.96 0.62 14.67
N LEU A 5 5.28 0.54 15.81
CA LEU A 5 4.43 1.61 16.30
C LEU A 5 5.12 2.41 17.41
N PRO A 6 4.85 3.72 17.51
CA PRO A 6 5.23 4.49 18.70
C PRO A 6 4.50 3.97 19.95
N ALA A 7 4.95 4.39 21.12
CA ALA A 7 4.36 3.98 22.39
C ALA A 7 2.92 4.48 22.60
N ASN A 8 2.58 5.58 21.95
CA ASN A 8 1.26 6.20 21.95
C ASN A 8 1.06 7.05 20.69
N CYS A 9 -0.13 7.63 20.49
CA CYS A 9 -0.48 8.45 19.33
C CYS A 9 0.22 9.82 19.28
N ASP A 10 0.88 10.26 20.34
CA ASP A 10 1.62 11.53 20.37
C ASP A 10 3.10 11.33 19.98
N GLY A 11 3.55 10.09 19.87
CA GLY A 11 4.91 9.74 19.47
C GLY A 11 5.12 9.82 17.95
N ALA A 12 6.34 10.17 17.53
CA ALA A 12 6.73 10.04 16.13
C ALA A 12 6.89 8.56 15.73
N ALA A 13 6.84 8.28 14.43
CA ALA A 13 7.17 6.97 13.88
C ALA A 13 8.52 6.49 14.43
N ARG A 14 8.63 5.18 14.67
CA ARG A 14 9.87 4.62 15.20
C ARG A 14 10.96 4.66 14.16
N ARG A 15 12.19 4.92 14.62
CA ARG A 15 13.38 4.93 13.80
C ARG A 15 14.44 4.02 14.41
N TRP A 16 15.15 3.29 13.53
CA TRP A 16 16.27 2.40 13.86
C TRP A 16 17.51 2.85 13.13
N ASP A 17 18.68 2.50 13.67
CA ASP A 17 19.94 2.62 12.94
C ASP A 17 19.94 1.59 11.82
N TYR A 18 19.74 2.05 10.59
CA TYR A 18 19.80 1.23 9.39
C TYR A 18 21.15 1.43 8.69
N ARG A 19 21.68 0.35 8.17
CA ARG A 19 22.83 0.36 7.25
C ARG A 19 22.49 -0.54 6.08
N GLU A 20 22.54 0.01 4.89
CA GLU A 20 22.32 -0.74 3.67
C GLU A 20 23.24 -1.97 3.62
N SER A 21 22.65 -3.13 3.46
CA SER A 21 23.38 -4.38 3.30
C SER A 21 23.66 -4.63 1.80
N PRO A 22 24.68 -5.46 1.47
CA PRO A 22 24.91 -5.89 0.09
C PRO A 22 23.70 -6.60 -0.52
N GLU A 23 22.87 -7.22 0.31
CA GLU A 23 21.64 -7.90 -0.10
C GLU A 23 20.54 -6.90 -0.47
N ASP A 24 20.39 -5.80 0.26
CA ASP A 24 19.45 -4.73 -0.07
C ASP A 24 19.81 -4.09 -1.42
N ALA A 25 21.10 -3.83 -1.66
CA ALA A 25 21.57 -3.31 -2.94
C ALA A 25 21.32 -4.29 -4.11
N ALA A 26 21.48 -5.59 -3.89
CA ALA A 26 21.19 -6.62 -4.88
C ALA A 26 19.68 -6.71 -5.18
N ASN A 27 18.84 -6.65 -4.14
CA ASN A 27 17.38 -6.64 -4.27
C ASN A 27 16.89 -5.41 -5.05
N ALA A 28 17.42 -4.22 -4.75
CA ALA A 28 17.11 -3.00 -5.47
C ALA A 28 17.50 -3.10 -6.95
N ALA A 29 18.65 -3.69 -7.27
CA ALA A 29 19.09 -3.91 -8.67
C ALA A 29 18.17 -4.89 -9.43
N ALA A 30 17.58 -5.86 -8.73
CA ALA A 30 16.67 -6.85 -9.33
C ALA A 30 15.25 -6.31 -9.59
N LEU A 31 14.88 -5.16 -9.06
CA LEU A 31 13.53 -4.56 -9.14
C LEU A 31 13.00 -4.44 -10.57
N SER A 32 13.85 -4.08 -11.53
CA SER A 32 13.47 -3.93 -12.93
C SER A 32 13.01 -5.24 -13.57
N SER A 33 13.43 -6.38 -13.03
CA SER A 33 13.04 -7.71 -13.50
C SER A 33 11.78 -8.26 -12.80
N LEU A 34 11.43 -7.74 -11.62
CA LEU A 34 10.27 -8.19 -10.85
C LEU A 34 8.95 -7.67 -11.42
N VAL A 35 8.95 -6.47 -11.99
CA VAL A 35 7.76 -5.87 -12.59
C VAL A 35 7.77 -6.09 -14.09
N PRO A 36 6.94 -7.00 -14.64
CA PRO A 36 6.91 -7.28 -16.07
C PRO A 36 6.46 -6.07 -16.88
N GLU A 37 7.05 -5.83 -18.05
CA GLU A 37 6.63 -4.77 -18.98
C GLU A 37 5.20 -4.97 -19.47
N SER A 38 4.78 -6.23 -19.67
CA SER A 38 3.42 -6.54 -20.10
C SER A 38 2.41 -6.33 -18.97
N SER A 39 1.44 -5.46 -19.20
CA SER A 39 0.35 -5.20 -18.25
C SER A 39 -0.56 -6.42 -18.01
N LYS A 40 -0.48 -7.45 -18.86
CA LYS A 40 -1.28 -8.68 -18.75
C LYS A 40 -0.59 -9.75 -17.91
N GLN A 41 0.71 -9.64 -17.68
CA GLN A 41 1.44 -10.60 -16.87
C GLN A 41 1.31 -10.25 -15.39
N PRO A 42 0.75 -11.16 -14.57
CA PRO A 42 0.68 -10.96 -13.13
C PRO A 42 2.07 -11.14 -12.50
N TYR A 43 2.27 -10.49 -11.35
CA TYR A 43 3.46 -10.65 -10.50
C TYR A 43 3.05 -10.47 -9.03
N ASP A 44 3.86 -10.97 -8.12
CA ASP A 44 3.63 -10.82 -6.70
C ASP A 44 4.14 -9.45 -6.22
N MET A 45 3.22 -8.62 -5.74
CA MET A 45 3.57 -7.32 -5.19
C MET A 45 4.39 -7.43 -3.90
N THR A 46 4.28 -8.54 -3.16
CA THR A 46 5.05 -8.74 -1.93
C THR A 46 6.55 -8.87 -2.21
N ASP A 47 6.93 -9.42 -3.37
CA ASP A 47 8.34 -9.49 -3.78
C ASP A 47 8.90 -8.11 -4.09
N VAL A 48 8.08 -7.24 -4.72
CA VAL A 48 8.44 -5.83 -4.95
C VAL A 48 8.60 -5.09 -3.62
N ILE A 49 7.66 -5.27 -2.69
CA ILE A 49 7.73 -4.65 -1.36
C ILE A 49 9.03 -5.06 -0.66
N ARG A 50 9.33 -6.37 -0.61
CA ARG A 50 10.55 -6.88 0.04
C ARG A 50 11.83 -6.38 -0.59
N SER A 51 11.79 -6.02 -1.87
CA SER A 51 12.98 -5.51 -2.57
C SER A 51 13.27 -4.03 -2.31
N ILE A 52 12.33 -3.28 -1.72
CA ILE A 52 12.46 -1.84 -1.47
C ILE A 52 12.51 -1.48 0.01
N VAL A 53 12.23 -2.44 0.90
CA VAL A 53 12.24 -2.23 2.35
C VAL A 53 13.52 -2.77 2.96
N ASP A 54 13.89 -2.22 4.11
CA ASP A 54 15.10 -2.60 4.83
C ASP A 54 15.12 -4.09 5.16
N TYR A 55 16.22 -4.76 4.83
CA TYR A 55 16.43 -6.20 5.05
C TYR A 55 15.36 -7.12 4.46
N GLY A 56 14.53 -6.62 3.54
CA GLY A 56 13.40 -7.37 2.99
C GLY A 56 12.30 -7.70 4.02
N GLU A 57 12.33 -7.08 5.20
CA GLU A 57 11.39 -7.36 6.28
C GLU A 57 10.06 -6.64 6.08
N PHE A 58 9.01 -7.41 5.78
CA PHE A 58 7.65 -6.91 5.63
C PHE A 58 6.68 -7.72 6.49
N VAL A 59 5.95 -7.04 7.37
CA VAL A 59 4.91 -7.64 8.22
C VAL A 59 3.55 -7.35 7.64
N GLN A 60 3.03 -8.29 6.85
CA GLN A 60 1.69 -8.18 6.26
C GLN A 60 0.60 -8.29 7.33
N VAL A 61 -0.44 -7.47 7.20
CA VAL A 61 -1.61 -7.46 8.07
C VAL A 61 -2.84 -7.91 7.27
N GLN A 62 -3.70 -8.71 7.90
CA GLN A 62 -4.95 -9.21 7.27
C GLN A 62 -4.70 -9.92 5.92
N GLU A 63 -3.71 -10.77 5.84
CA GLU A 63 -3.31 -11.47 4.62
C GLU A 63 -4.48 -12.26 3.97
N LEU A 64 -5.30 -12.93 4.79
CA LEU A 64 -6.42 -13.74 4.32
C LEU A 64 -7.70 -12.95 3.98
N PHE A 65 -7.71 -11.64 4.23
CA PHE A 65 -8.85 -10.78 3.95
C PHE A 65 -8.53 -9.82 2.80
N ALA A 66 -9.42 -9.74 1.81
CA ALA A 66 -9.27 -8.89 0.61
C ALA A 66 -7.87 -8.99 -0.01
N PRO A 67 -7.50 -10.15 -0.59
CA PRO A 67 -6.13 -10.40 -1.05
C PRO A 67 -5.73 -9.57 -2.28
N SER A 68 -6.66 -8.90 -2.96
CA SER A 68 -6.39 -7.98 -4.06
C SER A 68 -5.64 -6.71 -3.63
N ILE A 69 -5.59 -6.46 -2.31
CA ILE A 69 -4.80 -5.38 -1.72
C ILE A 69 -3.95 -5.89 -0.55
N VAL A 70 -2.69 -5.53 -0.55
CA VAL A 70 -1.72 -5.83 0.49
C VAL A 70 -1.56 -4.62 1.39
N VAL A 71 -1.64 -4.82 2.71
CA VAL A 71 -1.31 -3.79 3.70
C VAL A 71 -0.40 -4.37 4.76
N GLY A 72 0.52 -3.58 5.27
CA GLY A 72 1.47 -4.04 6.29
C GLY A 72 2.47 -2.98 6.70
N PHE A 73 3.38 -3.36 7.59
CA PHE A 73 4.43 -2.49 8.11
C PHE A 73 5.80 -2.96 7.66
N ALA A 74 6.67 -2.01 7.40
CA ALA A 74 8.06 -2.22 7.06
C ALA A 74 8.93 -1.08 7.62
N CYS A 75 10.22 -1.15 7.37
CA CYS A 75 11.14 -0.03 7.56
C CYS A 75 11.73 0.39 6.22
N MET A 76 11.93 1.69 6.05
CA MET A 76 12.65 2.27 4.92
C MET A 76 13.64 3.31 5.45
N ASP A 77 14.93 3.10 5.20
CA ASP A 77 16.03 3.90 5.76
C ASP A 77 15.93 4.03 7.31
N GLY A 78 15.58 2.92 7.95
CA GLY A 78 15.41 2.83 9.40
C GLY A 78 14.11 3.45 9.92
N GLU A 79 13.26 4.05 9.10
CA GLU A 79 12.01 4.66 9.54
C GLU A 79 10.82 3.71 9.31
N SER A 80 9.96 3.59 10.32
CA SER A 80 8.76 2.78 10.23
C SER A 80 7.77 3.37 9.25
N VAL A 81 7.29 2.56 8.30
CA VAL A 81 6.32 2.95 7.28
C VAL A 81 5.17 1.95 7.18
N GLY A 82 3.99 2.45 6.88
CA GLY A 82 2.86 1.63 6.43
C GLY A 82 2.90 1.46 4.92
N ILE A 83 2.72 0.24 4.43
CA ILE A 83 2.66 -0.07 3.01
C ILE A 83 1.21 -0.40 2.64
N VAL A 84 0.72 0.22 1.56
CA VAL A 84 -0.56 -0.12 0.91
C VAL A 84 -0.27 -0.41 -0.55
N ALA A 85 -0.58 -1.60 -1.03
CA ALA A 85 -0.22 -1.99 -2.39
C ALA A 85 -1.30 -2.84 -3.08
N ASN A 86 -1.53 -2.63 -4.36
CA ASN A 86 -2.38 -3.52 -5.14
C ASN A 86 -1.65 -4.85 -5.40
N GLN A 87 -2.38 -5.98 -5.37
CA GLN A 87 -1.83 -7.30 -5.64
C GLN A 87 -2.26 -7.82 -7.02
N PRO A 88 -1.41 -7.67 -8.06
CA PRO A 88 -1.77 -8.08 -9.42
C PRO A 88 -2.02 -9.58 -9.60
N LEU A 89 -1.49 -10.43 -8.72
CA LEU A 89 -1.78 -11.88 -8.72
C LEU A 89 -3.25 -12.18 -8.38
N CYS A 90 -3.87 -11.30 -7.58
CA CYS A 90 -5.26 -11.50 -7.18
C CYS A 90 -6.16 -10.49 -7.92
N GLU A 91 -7.06 -11.00 -8.76
CA GLU A 91 -8.03 -10.18 -9.52
C GLU A 91 -7.39 -8.99 -10.25
N ALA A 92 -6.15 -9.16 -10.75
CA ALA A 92 -5.36 -8.14 -11.42
C ALA A 92 -5.12 -6.86 -10.59
N GLY A 93 -5.29 -6.90 -9.26
CA GLY A 93 -5.16 -5.77 -8.36
C GLY A 93 -6.37 -4.83 -8.33
N THR A 94 -7.56 -5.30 -8.77
CA THR A 94 -8.78 -4.48 -8.72
C THR A 94 -9.19 -4.16 -7.29
N LEU A 95 -9.81 -2.99 -7.10
CA LEU A 95 -10.40 -2.60 -5.83
C LEU A 95 -11.87 -3.03 -5.77
N ASP A 96 -12.21 -3.86 -4.82
CA ASP A 96 -13.58 -4.17 -4.43
C ASP A 96 -13.97 -3.47 -3.12
N VAL A 97 -15.15 -3.79 -2.60
CA VAL A 97 -15.66 -3.24 -1.35
C VAL A 97 -14.73 -3.57 -0.18
N ASP A 98 -14.29 -4.82 -0.08
CA ASP A 98 -13.48 -5.30 1.05
C ASP A 98 -12.05 -4.74 0.98
N ALA A 99 -11.46 -4.65 -0.21
CA ALA A 99 -10.17 -4.03 -0.43
C ALA A 99 -10.19 -2.53 -0.05
N SER A 100 -11.27 -1.83 -0.40
CA SER A 100 -11.46 -0.42 -0.04
C SER A 100 -11.57 -0.22 1.48
N GLU A 101 -12.30 -1.10 2.17
CA GLU A 101 -12.40 -1.06 3.65
C GLU A 101 -11.06 -1.39 4.31
N LYS A 102 -10.37 -2.43 3.86
CA LYS A 102 -9.06 -2.84 4.38
C LYS A 102 -8.05 -1.71 4.28
N ALA A 103 -7.89 -1.15 3.07
CA ALA A 103 -6.95 -0.07 2.83
C ALA A 103 -7.32 1.20 3.62
N GLY A 104 -8.60 1.61 3.59
CA GLY A 104 -9.05 2.81 4.30
C GLY A 104 -8.83 2.72 5.80
N ARG A 105 -9.12 1.58 6.41
CA ARG A 105 -8.87 1.36 7.85
C ARG A 105 -7.39 1.35 8.17
N PHE A 106 -6.56 0.79 7.29
CA PHE A 106 -5.12 0.74 7.51
C PHE A 106 -4.49 2.14 7.42
N VAL A 107 -4.88 2.96 6.43
CA VAL A 107 -4.42 4.36 6.32
C VAL A 107 -4.80 5.17 7.57
N GLN A 108 -6.05 5.04 8.03
CA GLN A 108 -6.50 5.70 9.26
C GLN A 108 -5.71 5.24 10.49
N PHE A 109 -5.36 3.95 10.54
CA PHE A 109 -4.54 3.42 11.62
C PHE A 109 -3.13 4.01 11.58
N CYS A 110 -2.49 4.07 10.41
CA CYS A 110 -1.18 4.68 10.24
C CYS A 110 -1.20 6.15 10.66
N ASP A 111 -2.22 6.90 10.23
CA ASP A 111 -2.41 8.30 10.59
C ASP A 111 -2.56 8.49 12.11
N ALA A 112 -3.35 7.65 12.78
CA ALA A 112 -3.55 7.70 14.23
C ALA A 112 -2.26 7.46 15.05
N PHE A 113 -1.26 6.79 14.46
CA PHE A 113 0.02 6.50 15.09
C PHE A 113 1.20 7.23 14.45
N ASN A 114 0.95 8.25 13.66
CA ASN A 114 1.97 9.06 12.99
C ASN A 114 2.95 8.24 12.12
N VAL A 115 2.48 7.14 11.53
CA VAL A 115 3.28 6.29 10.65
C VAL A 115 3.10 6.75 9.20
N PRO A 116 4.15 7.18 8.49
CA PRO A 116 4.09 7.53 7.07
C PRO A 116 3.57 6.37 6.22
N VAL A 117 2.87 6.68 5.13
CA VAL A 117 2.29 5.67 4.24
C VAL A 117 2.91 5.73 2.85
N VAL A 118 3.39 4.58 2.40
CA VAL A 118 3.85 4.37 1.02
C VAL A 118 2.82 3.52 0.28
N THR A 119 2.31 4.04 -0.83
CA THR A 119 1.31 3.37 -1.66
C THR A 119 1.92 2.93 -2.98
N LEU A 120 1.88 1.63 -3.29
CA LEU A 120 2.34 1.07 -4.55
C LEU A 120 1.13 0.75 -5.43
N VAL A 121 1.02 1.45 -6.56
CA VAL A 121 -0.17 1.41 -7.42
C VAL A 121 0.09 0.56 -8.66
N ASP A 122 -0.72 -0.49 -8.82
CA ASP A 122 -0.90 -1.23 -10.07
C ASP A 122 -2.37 -1.66 -10.15
N VAL A 123 -3.27 -0.72 -10.47
CA VAL A 123 -4.71 -0.91 -10.39
C VAL A 123 -5.40 -0.64 -11.74
N PRO A 124 -6.18 -1.62 -12.27
CA PRO A 124 -6.95 -1.42 -13.49
C PRO A 124 -8.26 -0.67 -13.25
N GLY A 125 -8.74 -0.57 -12.02
CA GLY A 125 -9.99 0.08 -11.66
C GLY A 125 -10.68 -0.57 -10.46
N TYR A 126 -11.91 -0.12 -10.21
CA TYR A 126 -12.82 -0.79 -9.30
C TYR A 126 -13.43 -2.03 -9.97
N ARG A 127 -13.70 -3.07 -9.16
CA ARG A 127 -14.35 -4.28 -9.63
C ARG A 127 -15.78 -3.95 -10.09
N PRO A 128 -16.13 -4.21 -11.37
CA PRO A 128 -17.49 -4.01 -11.85
C PRO A 128 -18.41 -5.13 -11.39
N GLY A 129 -19.71 -4.86 -11.33
CA GLY A 129 -20.73 -5.87 -11.09
C GLY A 129 -21.82 -5.39 -10.14
N THR A 130 -23.04 -5.90 -10.36
CA THR A 130 -24.24 -5.56 -9.57
C THR A 130 -24.05 -5.90 -8.08
N GLU A 131 -23.34 -6.96 -7.77
CA GLU A 131 -23.02 -7.34 -6.38
C GLU A 131 -22.18 -6.26 -5.68
N GLN A 132 -21.17 -5.71 -6.35
CA GLN A 132 -20.33 -4.64 -5.83
C GLN A 132 -21.12 -3.33 -5.67
N GLU A 133 -22.00 -3.04 -6.61
CA GLU A 133 -22.89 -1.88 -6.54
C GLU A 133 -23.86 -2.00 -5.36
N GLN A 134 -24.51 -3.16 -5.19
CA GLN A 134 -25.42 -3.42 -4.08
C GLN A 134 -24.68 -3.42 -2.72
N ALA A 135 -23.45 -3.92 -2.67
CA ALA A 135 -22.59 -3.86 -1.50
C ALA A 135 -22.07 -2.44 -1.19
N GLY A 136 -22.31 -1.48 -2.10
CA GLY A 136 -22.01 -0.06 -1.91
C GLY A 136 -20.57 0.31 -2.24
N ILE A 137 -20.02 -0.20 -3.34
CA ILE A 137 -18.65 0.08 -3.79
C ILE A 137 -18.36 1.59 -3.89
N ILE A 138 -19.32 2.40 -4.35
CA ILE A 138 -19.16 3.85 -4.47
C ILE A 138 -18.93 4.48 -3.09
N ARG A 139 -19.74 4.11 -2.10
CA ARG A 139 -19.64 4.63 -0.74
C ARG A 139 -18.34 4.17 -0.07
N ARG A 140 -17.93 2.90 -0.28
CA ARG A 140 -16.72 2.34 0.32
C ARG A 140 -15.46 2.91 -0.35
N GLY A 141 -15.50 3.08 -1.67
CA GLY A 141 -14.46 3.78 -2.41
C GLY A 141 -14.31 5.23 -1.97
N ALA A 142 -15.43 5.95 -1.78
CA ALA A 142 -15.42 7.30 -1.25
C ALA A 142 -14.80 7.37 0.16
N LYS A 143 -15.06 6.38 1.02
CA LYS A 143 -14.43 6.29 2.34
C LYS A 143 -12.91 6.12 2.25
N LEU A 144 -12.43 5.33 1.30
CA LEU A 144 -11.00 5.16 1.06
C LEU A 144 -10.37 6.49 0.61
N ILE A 145 -10.98 7.21 -0.35
CA ILE A 145 -10.56 8.56 -0.76
C ILE A 145 -10.51 9.49 0.46
N TRP A 146 -11.55 9.47 1.28
CA TRP A 146 -11.62 10.29 2.49
C TRP A 146 -10.49 9.97 3.47
N SER A 147 -10.14 8.69 3.64
CA SER A 147 -9.05 8.28 4.53
C SER A 147 -7.71 8.89 4.10
N TYR A 148 -7.40 8.85 2.81
CA TYR A 148 -6.20 9.48 2.27
C TYR A 148 -6.25 11.02 2.36
N ALA A 149 -7.39 11.63 2.05
CA ALA A 149 -7.55 13.09 2.05
C ALA A 149 -7.44 13.71 3.45
N ASN A 150 -7.81 12.96 4.49
CA ASN A 150 -7.74 13.41 5.88
C ASN A 150 -6.46 13.01 6.60
N ALA A 151 -5.66 12.11 6.02
CA ALA A 151 -4.40 11.72 6.63
C ALA A 151 -3.44 12.91 6.74
N THR A 152 -2.85 13.05 7.92
CA THR A 152 -1.90 14.13 8.27
C THR A 152 -0.45 13.67 8.19
N VAL A 153 -0.23 12.36 8.13
CA VAL A 153 1.10 11.75 7.94
C VAL A 153 1.61 11.94 6.51
N PRO A 154 2.93 11.88 6.29
CA PRO A 154 3.49 11.86 4.94
C PRO A 154 2.92 10.71 4.11
N LEU A 155 2.49 11.04 2.91
CA LEU A 155 1.94 10.07 1.94
C LEU A 155 2.83 10.08 0.69
N VAL A 156 3.34 8.92 0.31
CA VAL A 156 4.12 8.75 -0.93
C VAL A 156 3.42 7.72 -1.81
N THR A 157 3.17 8.07 -3.06
CA THR A 157 2.55 7.16 -4.03
C THR A 157 3.48 6.88 -5.19
N VAL A 158 3.71 5.62 -5.47
CA VAL A 158 4.51 5.14 -6.60
C VAL A 158 3.62 4.36 -7.54
N VAL A 159 3.53 4.79 -8.78
CA VAL A 159 2.80 4.09 -9.84
C VAL A 159 3.77 3.15 -10.55
N LEU A 160 3.50 1.85 -10.49
CA LEU A 160 4.36 0.82 -11.10
C LEU A 160 3.96 0.56 -12.55
N ARG A 161 2.68 0.29 -12.83
CA ARG A 161 2.19 -0.01 -14.19
C ARG A 161 0.83 0.64 -14.48
N LYS A 162 -0.25 0.00 -13.99
CA LYS A 162 -1.64 0.44 -14.24
C LYS A 162 -2.09 1.42 -13.18
N ALA A 163 -2.72 2.50 -13.62
CA ALA A 163 -3.31 3.50 -12.74
C ALA A 163 -4.52 4.10 -13.45
N TYR A 164 -5.66 3.37 -13.46
CA TYR A 164 -6.81 3.75 -14.25
C TYR A 164 -8.02 4.14 -13.41
N GLY A 165 -8.74 5.15 -13.90
CA GLY A 165 -10.05 5.55 -13.42
C GLY A 165 -10.07 6.04 -11.96
N GLY A 166 -11.24 5.89 -11.33
CA GLY A 166 -11.47 6.33 -9.95
C GLY A 166 -10.60 5.64 -8.90
N ALA A 167 -10.14 4.42 -9.19
CA ALA A 167 -9.27 3.68 -8.28
C ALA A 167 -7.87 4.32 -8.15
N TYR A 168 -7.38 4.99 -9.20
CA TYR A 168 -6.15 5.77 -9.14
C TYR A 168 -6.33 7.07 -8.35
N THR A 169 -7.48 7.73 -8.52
CA THR A 169 -7.79 8.98 -7.83
C THR A 169 -7.71 8.85 -6.31
N VAL A 170 -7.97 7.66 -5.78
CA VAL A 170 -7.90 7.36 -4.35
C VAL A 170 -6.50 7.60 -3.77
N SER A 171 -5.48 7.12 -4.45
CA SER A 171 -4.09 7.23 -3.97
C SER A 171 -3.43 8.56 -4.37
N TYR A 172 -4.09 9.37 -5.20
CA TYR A 172 -3.56 10.63 -5.74
C TYR A 172 -4.11 11.88 -5.04
N THR A 173 -4.94 11.74 -4.02
CA THR A 173 -5.65 12.87 -3.37
C THR A 173 -4.76 13.82 -2.56
N HIS A 174 -3.46 13.56 -2.43
CA HIS A 174 -2.53 14.40 -1.65
C HIS A 174 -1.83 15.51 -2.45
N LEU A 175 -2.12 15.69 -3.74
CA LEU A 175 -1.70 16.88 -4.45
C LEU A 175 -2.52 18.09 -3.98
N ARG A 176 -2.10 18.66 -2.86
CA ARG A 176 -2.43 20.06 -2.60
C ARG A 176 -1.57 20.92 -3.54
N ALA A 177 -2.25 21.54 -4.50
CA ALA A 177 -1.68 22.62 -5.27
C ALA A 177 -1.34 23.80 -4.35
#